data_e5eef37d64e8c55b007c1a3898a95b6a
#
_entry.id   e5eef37d64e8c55b007c1a3898a95b6a
#
_cell.length_a   1.000
_cell.length_b   1.000
_cell.length_c   1.000
_cell.angle_alpha   90.00
_cell.angle_beta   90.00
_cell.angle_gamma   90.00
#
_symmetry.space_group_name_H-M   'P 1'
#
loop_
_entity.id
_entity.type
_entity.pdbx_description
1 polymer ?
#
loop_
_entity_poly.entity_id
_entity_poly.type
_entity_poly.pdbx_seq_one_letter_code
_entity_poly.pdbx_strand_id
1 'polypeptide(L)'
;MQQITMSETILRSDASSSSPVKAGRRSFHEMLTPFPLAYFTGAFVTDLAYWQTANVMWERFSVWLIVAGLIAAIFVALAAVIDLVVHRQRPAWLHASAYVFAVLLSVINVFVHSRDAYTAVVPTGLTLSGLVFVVLLAATSAGWAFTSPSPRRVGADK
;
A
#
# COMPACT_ATOMS: atom_id res chain seq x y z
N MET A 1 36.58 45.13 -13.46
CA MET A 1 35.37 44.81 -14.20
C MET A 1 35.15 43.28 -14.43
N GLN A 2 36.18 42.43 -14.49
CA GLN A 2 36.03 41.00 -14.69
C GLN A 2 35.50 40.18 -13.53
N GLN A 3 35.66 40.60 -12.27
CA GLN A 3 35.15 39.89 -11.10
C GLN A 3 33.63 39.92 -10.95
N ILE A 4 32.97 40.96 -11.37
CA ILE A 4 31.51 41.11 -11.27
C ILE A 4 30.79 40.14 -12.24
N THR A 5 31.35 39.94 -13.44
CA THR A 5 30.79 39.05 -14.45
C THR A 5 30.88 37.59 -14.04
N MET A 6 31.92 37.17 -13.32
CA MET A 6 32.10 35.81 -12.84
C MET A 6 31.10 35.45 -11.72
N SER A 7 30.83 36.40 -10.82
CA SER A 7 29.90 36.23 -9.71
C SER A 7 28.44 36.10 -10.22
N GLU A 8 28.05 36.86 -11.24
CA GLU A 8 26.72 36.78 -11.86
C GLU A 8 26.55 35.47 -12.64
N THR A 9 27.60 34.96 -13.25
CA THR A 9 27.55 33.67 -14.00
C THR A 9 27.38 32.49 -13.05
N ILE A 10 28.02 32.52 -11.87
CA ILE A 10 27.88 31.47 -10.85
C ILE A 10 26.49 31.50 -10.24
N LEU A 11 25.96 32.66 -9.89
CA LEU A 11 24.60 32.81 -9.36
C LEU A 11 23.52 32.41 -10.37
N ARG A 12 23.74 32.64 -11.65
CA ARG A 12 22.82 32.24 -12.72
C ARG A 12 22.88 30.74 -12.99
N SER A 13 24.03 30.10 -12.83
CA SER A 13 24.21 28.67 -12.93
C SER A 13 23.49 27.92 -11.80
N ASP A 14 23.56 28.44 -10.58
CA ASP A 14 22.88 27.84 -9.43
C ASP A 14 21.34 28.02 -9.49
N ALA A 15 20.86 29.13 -10.05
CA ALA A 15 19.44 29.37 -10.24
C ALA A 15 18.82 28.45 -11.33
N SER A 16 19.60 28.01 -12.30
CA SER A 16 19.13 27.12 -13.38
C SER A 16 19.14 25.64 -13.00
N SER A 17 19.81 25.25 -11.92
CA SER A 17 19.90 23.87 -11.45
C SER A 17 18.78 23.48 -10.46
N SER A 18 18.00 24.42 -9.97
CA SER A 18 16.79 24.17 -9.19
C SER A 18 15.60 23.87 -10.13
N SER A 19 15.67 22.78 -10.86
CA SER A 19 14.45 22.21 -11.46
C SER A 19 13.46 21.98 -10.32
N PRO A 20 12.25 22.55 -10.34
CA PRO A 20 11.25 22.27 -9.32
C PRO A 20 11.03 20.77 -9.34
N VAL A 21 11.35 20.10 -8.22
CA VAL A 21 10.97 18.72 -8.00
C VAL A 21 9.47 18.69 -8.26
N LYS A 22 9.06 18.14 -9.41
CA LYS A 22 7.64 17.89 -9.69
C LYS A 22 7.15 17.04 -8.56
N ALA A 23 6.52 17.65 -7.56
CA ALA A 23 5.77 16.94 -6.55
C ALA A 23 4.72 16.14 -7.31
N GLY A 24 5.01 14.86 -7.54
CA GLY A 24 4.12 13.96 -8.25
C GLY A 24 2.79 14.01 -7.50
N ARG A 25 1.74 14.44 -8.20
CA ARG A 25 0.39 14.51 -7.65
C ARG A 25 0.02 13.08 -7.25
N ARG A 26 0.04 12.78 -5.94
CA ARG A 26 -0.34 11.47 -5.44
C ARG A 26 -1.77 11.19 -5.89
N SER A 27 -2.01 10.04 -6.44
CA SER A 27 -3.33 9.55 -6.82
C SER A 27 -4.22 9.45 -5.59
N PHE A 28 -5.52 9.71 -5.74
CA PHE A 28 -6.44 9.69 -4.61
C PHE A 28 -6.53 8.30 -3.97
N HIS A 29 -6.50 7.24 -4.79
CA HIS A 29 -6.48 5.87 -4.28
C HIS A 29 -5.20 5.54 -3.48
N GLU A 30 -4.02 6.10 -3.84
CA GLU A 30 -2.78 5.90 -3.09
C GLU A 30 -2.86 6.45 -1.67
N MET A 31 -3.62 7.52 -1.45
CA MET A 31 -3.83 8.10 -0.12
C MET A 31 -4.73 7.21 0.76
N LEU A 32 -5.63 6.45 0.15
CA LEU A 32 -6.57 5.57 0.86
C LEU A 32 -6.03 4.15 1.08
N THR A 33 -5.08 3.70 0.28
CA THR A 33 -4.50 2.34 0.35
C THR A 33 -3.94 1.94 1.74
N PRO A 34 -3.35 2.82 2.56
CA PRO A 34 -2.87 2.44 3.89
C PRO A 34 -3.97 1.95 4.84
N PHE A 35 -5.22 2.37 4.68
CA PHE A 35 -6.30 1.99 5.59
C PHE A 35 -6.65 0.50 5.51
N PRO A 36 -6.96 -0.10 4.33
CA PRO A 36 -7.17 -1.54 4.25
C PRO A 36 -5.96 -2.34 4.72
N LEU A 37 -4.74 -1.88 4.40
CA LEU A 37 -3.51 -2.54 4.84
C LEU A 37 -3.42 -2.58 6.37
N ALA A 38 -3.72 -1.46 7.06
CA ALA A 38 -3.70 -1.39 8.51
C ALA A 38 -4.75 -2.33 9.13
N TYR A 39 -5.97 -2.36 8.58
CA TYR A 39 -7.04 -3.23 9.08
C TYR A 39 -6.72 -4.72 8.89
N PHE A 40 -6.24 -5.13 7.72
CA PHE A 40 -5.88 -6.53 7.47
C PHE A 40 -4.64 -6.96 8.26
N THR A 41 -3.68 -6.06 8.49
CA THR A 41 -2.57 -6.31 9.40
C THR A 41 -3.06 -6.50 10.84
N GLY A 42 -3.97 -5.64 11.28
CA GLY A 42 -4.60 -5.76 12.60
C GLY A 42 -5.36 -7.08 12.76
N ALA A 43 -6.10 -7.51 11.74
CA ALA A 43 -6.79 -8.79 11.74
C ALA A 43 -5.81 -9.97 11.89
N PHE A 44 -4.72 -9.97 11.15
CA PHE A 44 -3.69 -11.00 11.30
C PHE A 44 -3.07 -11.02 12.70
N VAL A 45 -2.79 -9.86 13.28
CA VAL A 45 -2.25 -9.76 14.65
C VAL A 45 -3.26 -10.27 15.68
N THR A 46 -4.55 -9.96 15.53
CA THR A 46 -5.60 -10.45 16.43
C THR A 46 -5.84 -11.95 16.30
N ASP A 47 -5.71 -12.53 15.09
CA ASP A 47 -5.76 -13.98 14.87
C ASP A 47 -4.57 -14.68 15.55
N LEU A 48 -3.37 -14.09 15.49
CA LEU A 48 -2.20 -14.60 16.24
C LEU A 48 -2.43 -14.53 17.75
N ALA A 49 -3.02 -13.45 18.25
CA ALA A 49 -3.33 -13.30 19.67
C ALA A 49 -4.38 -14.35 20.11
N TYR A 50 -5.38 -14.62 19.27
CA TYR A 50 -6.34 -15.70 19.49
C TYR A 50 -5.65 -17.06 19.57
N TRP A 51 -4.78 -17.36 18.62
CA TRP A 51 -4.03 -18.63 18.61
C TRP A 51 -3.21 -18.84 19.88
N GLN A 52 -2.60 -17.78 20.42
CA GLN A 52 -1.78 -17.86 21.63
C GLN A 52 -2.60 -17.93 22.91
N THR A 53 -3.74 -17.26 22.98
CA THR A 53 -4.50 -17.06 24.23
C THR A 53 -5.80 -17.87 24.32
N ALA A 54 -6.28 -18.40 23.19
CA ALA A 54 -7.62 -19.00 23.04
C ALA A 54 -8.76 -18.10 23.54
N ASN A 55 -8.55 -16.79 23.61
CA ASN A 55 -9.55 -15.82 24.07
C ASN A 55 -10.41 -15.34 22.92
N VAL A 56 -11.69 -15.68 22.94
CA VAL A 56 -12.70 -15.37 21.90
C VAL A 56 -12.82 -13.87 21.60
N MET A 57 -12.41 -12.99 22.51
CA MET A 57 -12.43 -11.54 22.24
C MET A 57 -11.53 -11.17 21.06
N TRP A 58 -10.36 -11.81 20.92
CA TRP A 58 -9.43 -11.53 19.82
C TRP A 58 -10.01 -11.92 18.46
N GLU A 59 -10.72 -13.05 18.42
CA GLU A 59 -11.39 -13.52 17.23
C GLU A 59 -12.50 -12.53 16.78
N ARG A 60 -13.32 -12.04 17.73
CA ARG A 60 -14.32 -11.00 17.44
C ARG A 60 -13.70 -9.72 16.90
N PHE A 61 -12.58 -9.29 17.45
CA PHE A 61 -11.84 -8.14 16.92
C PHE A 61 -11.35 -8.41 15.50
N SER A 62 -10.83 -9.60 15.22
CA SER A 62 -10.36 -9.98 13.88
C SER A 62 -11.48 -9.85 12.85
N VAL A 63 -12.67 -10.41 13.10
CA VAL A 63 -13.82 -10.30 12.20
C VAL A 63 -14.16 -8.84 11.89
N TRP A 64 -14.25 -7.99 12.91
CA TRP A 64 -14.55 -6.57 12.71
C TRP A 64 -13.47 -5.83 11.92
N LEU A 65 -12.19 -6.17 12.15
CA LEU A 65 -11.08 -5.60 11.39
C LEU A 65 -11.10 -6.05 9.93
N ILE A 66 -11.42 -7.32 9.65
CA ILE A 66 -11.55 -7.80 8.26
C ILE A 66 -12.70 -7.08 7.56
N VAL A 67 -13.87 -6.94 8.21
CA VAL A 67 -15.02 -6.22 7.65
C VAL A 67 -14.69 -4.75 7.41
N ALA A 68 -14.08 -4.07 8.38
CA ALA A 68 -13.64 -2.67 8.22
C ALA A 68 -12.62 -2.54 7.08
N GLY A 69 -11.69 -3.48 6.97
CA GLY A 69 -10.72 -3.56 5.87
C GLY A 69 -11.38 -3.72 4.51
N LEU A 70 -12.40 -4.56 4.40
CA LEU A 70 -13.18 -4.73 3.16
C LEU A 70 -13.96 -3.46 2.79
N ILE A 71 -14.57 -2.79 3.75
CA ILE A 71 -15.24 -1.50 3.51
C ILE A 71 -14.23 -0.46 3.02
N ALA A 72 -13.08 -0.34 3.68
CA ALA A 72 -12.02 0.56 3.25
C ALA A 72 -11.49 0.19 1.85
N ALA A 73 -11.40 -1.11 1.52
CA ALA A 73 -11.00 -1.60 0.21
C ALA A 73 -11.98 -1.19 -0.91
N ILE A 74 -13.28 -1.14 -0.62
CA ILE A 74 -14.29 -0.63 -1.57
C ILE A 74 -14.01 0.85 -1.88
N PHE A 75 -13.71 1.68 -0.86
CA PHE A 75 -13.38 3.09 -1.09
C PHE A 75 -12.11 3.26 -1.93
N VAL A 76 -11.08 2.45 -1.70
CA VAL A 76 -9.86 2.43 -2.54
C VAL A 76 -10.21 2.04 -3.98
N ALA A 77 -11.02 1.02 -4.18
CA ALA A 77 -11.44 0.59 -5.51
C ALA A 77 -12.24 1.68 -6.24
N LEU A 78 -13.18 2.35 -5.56
CA LEU A 78 -13.92 3.47 -6.11
C LEU A 78 -12.99 4.63 -6.50
N ALA A 79 -12.06 4.98 -5.62
CA ALA A 79 -11.06 6.01 -5.90
C ALA A 79 -10.18 5.64 -7.10
N ALA A 80 -9.76 4.37 -7.22
CA ALA A 80 -8.98 3.89 -8.36
C ALA A 80 -9.77 3.95 -9.68
N VAL A 81 -11.08 3.66 -9.65
CA VAL A 81 -11.95 3.81 -10.82
C VAL A 81 -12.08 5.28 -11.21
N ILE A 82 -12.24 6.19 -10.25
CA ILE A 82 -12.29 7.64 -10.52
C ILE A 82 -10.96 8.10 -11.13
N ASP A 83 -9.82 7.69 -10.58
CA ASP A 83 -8.50 8.03 -11.11
C ASP A 83 -8.30 7.49 -12.54
N LEU A 84 -8.81 6.29 -12.83
CA LEU A 84 -8.75 5.70 -14.17
C LEU A 84 -9.62 6.46 -15.17
N VAL A 85 -10.87 6.80 -14.80
CA VAL A 85 -11.85 7.40 -15.71
C VAL A 85 -11.59 8.90 -15.89
N VAL A 86 -11.37 9.63 -14.79
CA VAL A 86 -11.24 11.10 -14.80
C VAL A 86 -9.82 11.53 -15.16
N HIS A 87 -8.83 10.91 -14.53
CA HIS A 87 -7.42 11.29 -14.67
C HIS A 87 -6.69 10.46 -15.74
N ARG A 88 -7.34 9.43 -16.32
CA ARG A 88 -6.76 8.49 -17.30
C ARG A 88 -5.43 7.87 -16.83
N GLN A 89 -5.25 7.76 -15.53
CA GLN A 89 -4.07 7.10 -14.95
C GLN A 89 -4.25 5.59 -15.06
N ARG A 90 -3.33 4.94 -15.76
CA ARG A 90 -3.35 3.48 -15.86
C ARG A 90 -2.80 2.86 -14.57
N PRO A 91 -3.56 2.00 -13.89
CA PRO A 91 -3.04 1.30 -12.72
C PRO A 91 -1.88 0.38 -13.12
N ALA A 92 -0.92 0.20 -12.23
CA ALA A 92 0.07 -0.85 -12.37
C ALA A 92 -0.65 -2.19 -12.17
N TRP A 93 -0.87 -2.93 -13.25
CA TRP A 93 -1.70 -4.15 -13.27
C TRP A 93 -1.27 -5.18 -12.22
N LEU A 94 0.03 -5.28 -11.94
CA LEU A 94 0.56 -6.18 -10.92
C LEU A 94 0.04 -5.82 -9.53
N HIS A 95 0.05 -4.54 -9.16
CA HIS A 95 -0.45 -4.07 -7.87
C HIS A 95 -1.99 -4.21 -7.79
N ALA A 96 -2.68 -3.88 -8.87
CA ALA A 96 -4.13 -4.01 -8.94
C ALA A 96 -4.56 -5.47 -8.78
N SER A 97 -3.90 -6.42 -9.47
CA SER A 97 -4.20 -7.84 -9.35
C SER A 97 -3.89 -8.40 -7.96
N ALA A 98 -2.75 -8.03 -7.36
CA ALA A 98 -2.41 -8.43 -5.99
C ALA A 98 -3.44 -7.89 -4.97
N TYR A 99 -3.89 -6.64 -5.16
CA TYR A 99 -4.90 -6.05 -4.30
C TYR A 99 -6.26 -6.76 -4.42
N VAL A 100 -6.73 -7.03 -5.65
CA VAL A 100 -7.96 -7.80 -5.90
C VAL A 100 -7.86 -9.19 -5.29
N PHE A 101 -6.73 -9.87 -5.45
CA PHE A 101 -6.50 -11.17 -4.87
C PHE A 101 -6.56 -11.14 -3.33
N ALA A 102 -5.93 -10.15 -2.69
CA ALA A 102 -5.99 -9.95 -1.24
C ALA A 102 -7.42 -9.70 -0.76
N VAL A 103 -8.22 -8.89 -1.48
CA VAL A 103 -9.63 -8.65 -1.16
C VAL A 103 -10.46 -9.94 -1.27
N LEU A 104 -10.27 -10.74 -2.33
CA LEU A 104 -10.97 -12.02 -2.48
C LEU A 104 -10.64 -12.99 -1.34
N LEU A 105 -9.36 -13.10 -0.96
CA LEU A 105 -8.95 -13.90 0.20
C LEU A 105 -9.59 -13.39 1.49
N SER A 106 -9.68 -12.08 1.67
CA SER A 106 -10.31 -11.48 2.85
C SER A 106 -11.81 -11.74 2.91
N VAL A 107 -12.50 -11.76 1.77
CA VAL A 107 -13.92 -12.17 1.70
C VAL A 107 -14.08 -13.62 2.13
N ILE A 108 -13.24 -14.52 1.62
CA ILE A 108 -13.26 -15.94 2.05
C ILE A 108 -12.98 -16.04 3.55
N ASN A 109 -12.03 -15.24 4.05
CA ASN A 109 -11.66 -15.23 5.46
C ASN A 109 -12.81 -14.80 6.38
N VAL A 110 -13.64 -13.81 5.98
CA VAL A 110 -14.86 -13.46 6.73
C VAL A 110 -15.80 -14.66 6.84
N PHE A 111 -16.00 -15.40 5.76
CA PHE A 111 -16.85 -16.61 5.81
C PHE A 111 -16.27 -17.71 6.70
N VAL A 112 -14.95 -17.87 6.72
CA VAL A 112 -14.30 -18.83 7.62
C VAL A 112 -14.51 -18.40 9.08
N HIS A 113 -14.32 -17.13 9.41
CA HIS A 113 -14.54 -16.61 10.75
C HIS A 113 -16.01 -16.67 11.21
N SER A 114 -16.97 -16.63 10.27
CA SER A 114 -18.39 -16.73 10.59
C SER A 114 -18.92 -18.14 10.72
N ARG A 115 -18.09 -19.18 10.47
CA ARG A 115 -18.50 -20.58 10.58
C ARG A 115 -18.35 -21.10 12.02
N ASP A 116 -19.14 -22.13 12.34
CA ASP A 116 -19.03 -22.94 13.55
C ASP A 116 -18.97 -22.14 14.87
N ALA A 117 -19.82 -21.10 14.98
CA ALA A 117 -19.88 -20.22 16.15
C ALA A 117 -18.48 -19.65 16.53
N TYR A 118 -17.70 -19.28 15.52
CA TYR A 118 -16.40 -18.61 15.66
C TYR A 118 -15.24 -19.49 16.14
N THR A 119 -15.32 -20.81 15.97
CA THR A 119 -14.24 -21.73 16.39
C THR A 119 -13.30 -22.13 15.25
N ALA A 120 -13.63 -21.82 13.98
CA ALA A 120 -12.89 -22.25 12.81
C ALA A 120 -11.68 -21.38 12.44
N VAL A 121 -11.27 -20.45 13.31
CA VAL A 121 -10.19 -19.50 13.03
C VAL A 121 -8.83 -20.16 12.88
N VAL A 122 -8.56 -21.19 13.69
CA VAL A 122 -7.28 -21.93 13.65
C VAL A 122 -7.50 -23.32 13.11
N PRO A 123 -6.76 -23.73 12.07
CA PRO A 123 -5.64 -23.06 11.39
C PRO A 123 -6.07 -22.19 10.18
N THR A 124 -7.29 -22.33 9.66
CA THR A 124 -7.68 -21.83 8.34
C THR A 124 -7.78 -20.30 8.29
N GLY A 125 -8.45 -19.66 9.25
CA GLY A 125 -8.58 -18.20 9.32
C GLY A 125 -7.23 -17.52 9.47
N LEU A 126 -6.38 -18.03 10.37
CA LEU A 126 -5.03 -17.52 10.59
C LEU A 126 -4.15 -17.63 9.35
N THR A 127 -4.25 -18.73 8.58
CA THR A 127 -3.48 -18.87 7.33
C THR A 127 -3.97 -17.92 6.25
N LEU A 128 -5.27 -17.68 6.16
CA LEU A 128 -5.84 -16.73 5.21
C LEU A 128 -5.45 -15.28 5.54
N SER A 129 -5.56 -14.85 6.80
CA SER A 129 -5.14 -13.49 7.21
C SER A 129 -3.63 -13.29 7.06
N GLY A 130 -2.81 -14.31 7.35
CA GLY A 130 -1.38 -14.29 7.10
C GLY A 130 -1.05 -14.18 5.61
N LEU A 131 -1.75 -14.89 4.75
CA LEU A 131 -1.56 -14.81 3.31
C LEU A 131 -1.95 -13.42 2.76
N VAL A 132 -3.09 -12.88 3.20
CA VAL A 132 -3.50 -11.51 2.85
C VAL A 132 -2.42 -10.50 3.24
N PHE A 133 -1.91 -10.60 4.47
CA PHE A 133 -0.84 -9.74 4.97
C PHE A 133 0.41 -9.81 4.09
N VAL A 134 0.89 -11.01 3.76
CA VAL A 134 2.09 -11.21 2.92
C VAL A 134 1.87 -10.67 1.51
N VAL A 135 0.71 -10.91 0.89
CA VAL A 135 0.39 -10.40 -0.46
C VAL A 135 0.39 -8.87 -0.47
N LEU A 136 -0.23 -8.23 0.51
CA LEU A 136 -0.27 -6.77 0.60
C LEU A 136 1.12 -6.17 0.90
N LEU A 137 1.89 -6.82 1.76
CA LEU A 137 3.26 -6.40 2.06
C LEU A 137 4.16 -6.50 0.82
N ALA A 138 4.06 -7.60 0.06
CA ALA A 138 4.80 -7.76 -1.18
C ALA A 138 4.39 -6.73 -2.24
N ALA A 139 3.10 -6.44 -2.37
CA ALA A 139 2.60 -5.42 -3.28
C ALA A 139 3.13 -4.03 -2.93
N THR A 140 3.13 -3.65 -1.65
CA THR A 140 3.65 -2.35 -1.21
C THR A 140 5.15 -2.23 -1.37
N SER A 141 5.92 -3.27 -1.03
CA SER A 141 7.38 -3.28 -1.17
C SER A 141 7.83 -3.21 -2.63
N ALA A 142 7.14 -3.87 -3.55
CA ALA A 142 7.41 -3.77 -4.98
C ALA A 142 7.24 -2.33 -5.49
N GLY A 143 6.21 -1.59 -5.01
CA GLY A 143 6.02 -0.17 -5.36
C GLY A 143 7.21 0.70 -4.96
N TRP A 144 7.84 0.46 -3.82
CA TRP A 144 9.02 1.20 -3.35
C TRP A 144 10.27 0.90 -4.18
N ALA A 145 10.45 -0.33 -4.63
CA ALA A 145 11.61 -0.73 -5.42
C ALA A 145 11.65 -0.03 -6.79
N PHE A 146 10.49 0.23 -7.40
CA PHE A 146 10.39 0.91 -8.70
C PHE A 146 10.45 2.44 -8.62
N THR A 147 10.27 3.04 -7.44
CA THR A 147 10.34 4.50 -7.24
C THR A 147 11.71 4.99 -6.78
N SER A 148 12.67 4.09 -6.54
CA SER A 148 14.03 4.47 -6.19
C SER A 148 14.69 5.23 -7.34
N PRO A 149 15.23 6.46 -7.13
CA PRO A 149 15.93 7.19 -8.16
C PRO A 149 17.14 6.36 -8.61
N SER A 150 17.24 6.10 -9.91
CA SER A 150 18.45 5.52 -10.49
C SER A 150 19.65 6.39 -10.10
N PRO A 151 20.74 5.83 -9.53
CA PRO A 151 21.94 6.62 -9.26
C PRO A 151 22.43 7.20 -10.58
N ARG A 152 22.41 8.54 -10.70
CA ARG A 152 23.03 9.25 -11.83
C ARG A 152 24.44 8.73 -11.95
N ARG A 153 24.76 8.02 -13.02
CA ARG A 153 26.15 7.79 -13.41
C ARG A 153 26.74 9.18 -13.65
N VAL A 154 27.53 9.64 -12.69
CA VAL A 154 28.43 10.78 -12.92
C VAL A 154 29.35 10.33 -14.04
N GLY A 155 29.16 10.91 -15.23
CA GLY A 155 29.91 10.58 -16.41
C GLY A 155 31.40 10.77 -16.13
N ALA A 156 32.15 9.70 -16.36
CA ALA A 156 33.59 9.76 -16.52
C ALA A 156 33.86 10.31 -17.92
N ASP A 157 33.82 11.64 -18.04
CA ASP A 157 34.45 12.33 -19.16
C ASP A 157 35.89 12.64 -18.76
N LYS A 158 36.76 11.80 -19.25
CA LYS A 158 38.18 12.11 -19.41
C LYS A 158 38.46 12.42 -20.86
#